data_b226f541a5482cd917e63194ed25537b
#
_entry.id   b226f541a5482cd917e63194ed25537b
#
_cell.length_a   1.000
_cell.length_b   1.000
_cell.length_c   1.000
_cell.angle_alpha   90.00
_cell.angle_beta   90.00
_cell.angle_gamma   90.00
#
_symmetry.space_group_name_H-M   'P 1'
#
loop_
_entity.id
_entity.type
_entity.pdbx_description
1 polymer ?
#
loop_
_entity_poly.entity_id
_entity_poly.type
_entity_poly.pdbx_seq_one_letter_code
_entity_poly.pdbx_strand_id
1 'polypeptide(L)'
;MSLRGQETPVWCWAASGEMCMDFLGTDVSQCDEANKRFGRTDCCSSPRPAACVNTGWPEFDKYGFTFNRTHDTALTWDQLKEQIDCKHKPFAFSWHWSGGGGHMMVVKGYAEVPGTNWVYYENPLPVGAGAHELKTYTQWVSGSGYTHWDDFYDITK
;
A
#
# COMPACT_ATOMS: atom_id res chain seq x y z
N MET A 1 4.96 -5.54 -11.34
CA MET A 1 4.95 -4.34 -10.45
C MET A 1 6.34 -4.15 -9.87
N SER A 2 6.84 -2.93 -9.90
CA SER A 2 8.17 -2.61 -9.38
C SER A 2 8.08 -2.24 -7.90
N LEU A 3 8.91 -2.87 -7.07
CA LEU A 3 9.03 -2.52 -5.66
C LEU A 3 9.54 -1.09 -5.51
N ARG A 4 8.92 -0.31 -4.62
CA ARG A 4 9.37 1.04 -4.27
C ARG A 4 9.56 1.15 -2.76
N GLY A 5 10.77 1.51 -2.34
CA GLY A 5 11.02 1.84 -0.94
C GLY A 5 10.44 3.21 -0.60
N GLN A 6 9.89 3.36 0.59
CA GLN A 6 9.42 4.67 1.05
C GLN A 6 10.61 5.61 1.25
N GLU A 7 10.45 6.86 0.84
CA GLU A 7 11.52 7.85 0.84
C GLU A 7 11.69 8.54 2.19
N THR A 8 10.71 8.40 3.08
CA THR A 8 10.78 8.90 4.45
C THR A 8 10.23 7.83 5.40
N PRO A 9 10.52 7.92 6.71
CA PRO A 9 10.04 6.93 7.68
C PRO A 9 8.52 6.81 7.79
N VAL A 10 7.75 7.78 7.29
CA VAL A 10 6.29 7.82 7.42
C VAL A 10 5.55 7.80 6.07
N TRP A 11 6.25 7.57 4.96
CA TRP A 11 5.66 7.59 3.62
C TRP A 11 5.32 6.21 3.06
N CYS A 12 4.98 5.24 3.91
CA CYS A 12 4.51 3.94 3.42
C CYS A 12 3.27 4.08 2.51
N TRP A 13 2.37 5.00 2.85
CA TRP A 13 1.17 5.29 2.06
C TRP A 13 1.51 5.82 0.67
N ALA A 14 2.49 6.71 0.58
CA ALA A 14 2.91 7.30 -0.69
C ALA A 14 3.65 6.28 -1.57
N ALA A 15 4.52 5.47 -0.99
CA ALA A 15 5.21 4.40 -1.72
C ALA A 15 4.22 3.35 -2.21
N SER A 16 3.24 2.97 -1.40
CA SER A 16 2.20 2.02 -1.81
C SER A 16 1.33 2.59 -2.92
N GLY A 17 0.97 3.86 -2.83
CA GLY A 17 0.26 4.57 -3.90
C GLY A 17 1.07 4.62 -5.20
N GLU A 18 2.35 4.93 -5.11
CA GLU A 18 3.27 4.94 -6.26
C GLU A 18 3.31 3.58 -6.95
N MET A 19 3.48 2.50 -6.17
CA MET A 19 3.53 1.14 -6.73
C MET A 19 2.25 0.76 -7.46
N CYS A 20 1.09 1.07 -6.89
CA CYS A 20 -0.20 0.75 -7.51
C CYS A 20 -0.44 1.60 -8.77
N MET A 21 -0.21 2.89 -8.71
CA MET A 21 -0.46 3.79 -9.83
C MET A 21 0.51 3.56 -10.98
N ASP A 22 1.77 3.31 -10.68
CA ASP A 22 2.77 2.96 -11.70
C ASP A 22 2.39 1.68 -12.43
N PHE A 23 1.99 0.66 -11.70
CA PHE A 23 1.50 -0.59 -12.32
C PHE A 23 0.32 -0.34 -13.26
N LEU A 24 -0.56 0.57 -12.91
CA LEU A 24 -1.74 0.92 -13.69
C LEU A 24 -1.48 1.96 -14.78
N GLY A 25 -0.22 2.31 -15.02
CA GLY A 25 0.20 3.14 -16.13
C GLY A 25 0.32 4.64 -15.83
N THR A 26 0.23 5.05 -14.59
CA THR A 26 0.39 6.45 -14.18
C THR A 26 1.59 6.60 -13.26
N ASP A 27 2.63 7.23 -13.75
CA ASP A 27 3.86 7.47 -12.97
C ASP A 27 3.66 8.67 -12.05
N VAL A 28 3.64 8.41 -10.75
CA VAL A 28 3.45 9.42 -9.71
C VAL A 28 4.52 9.25 -8.65
N SER A 29 5.26 10.31 -8.36
CA SER A 29 6.28 10.27 -7.31
C SER A 29 5.66 10.38 -5.92
N GLN A 30 6.37 9.86 -4.92
CA GLN A 30 5.93 9.96 -3.52
C GLN A 30 5.82 11.42 -3.07
N CYS A 31 6.76 12.25 -3.47
CA CYS A 31 6.71 13.67 -3.08
C CYS A 31 5.56 14.42 -3.75
N ASP A 32 5.15 14.04 -4.96
CA ASP A 32 3.97 14.62 -5.58
C ASP A 32 2.69 14.22 -4.84
N GLU A 33 2.58 12.97 -4.41
CA GLU A 33 1.47 12.54 -3.56
C GLU A 33 1.42 13.34 -2.25
N ALA A 34 2.58 13.61 -1.65
CA ALA A 34 2.66 14.44 -0.45
C ALA A 34 2.20 15.87 -0.72
N ASN A 35 2.60 16.45 -1.85
CA ASN A 35 2.10 17.76 -2.27
C ASN A 35 0.58 17.79 -2.36
N LYS A 36 -0.01 16.80 -3.01
CA LYS A 36 -1.47 16.70 -3.14
C LYS A 36 -2.15 16.57 -1.80
N ARG A 37 -1.62 15.68 -0.94
CA ARG A 37 -2.24 15.42 0.36
C ARG A 37 -2.18 16.62 1.29
N PHE A 38 -1.03 17.32 1.34
CA PHE A 38 -0.81 18.39 2.29
C PHE A 38 -1.08 19.79 1.73
N GLY A 39 -1.54 19.88 0.47
CA GLY A 39 -1.82 21.17 -0.18
C GLY A 39 -0.56 22.02 -0.35
N ARG A 40 0.56 21.39 -0.71
CA ARG A 40 1.87 22.03 -0.84
C ARG A 40 2.41 21.88 -2.25
N THR A 41 3.50 22.59 -2.52
CA THR A 41 4.21 22.53 -3.80
C THR A 41 5.71 22.28 -3.62
N ASP A 42 6.16 22.08 -2.38
CA ASP A 42 7.58 22.03 -2.01
C ASP A 42 8.04 20.69 -1.44
N CYS A 43 7.19 19.65 -1.51
CA CYS A 43 7.55 18.34 -0.93
C CYS A 43 8.60 17.58 -1.74
N CYS A 44 8.85 18.00 -3.00
CA CYS A 44 9.94 17.48 -3.83
C CYS A 44 11.22 18.29 -3.71
N SER A 45 11.24 19.33 -2.89
CA SER A 45 12.40 20.19 -2.70
C SER A 45 13.46 19.54 -1.82
N SER A 46 14.70 20.02 -1.94
CA SER A 46 15.81 19.60 -1.07
C SER A 46 16.41 20.85 -0.43
N PRO A 47 16.39 21.00 0.90
CA PRO A 47 15.86 20.01 1.89
C PRO A 47 14.34 19.93 1.85
N ARG A 48 13.82 18.75 2.21
CA ARG A 48 12.38 18.51 2.26
C ARG A 48 11.79 19.15 3.51
N PRO A 49 10.73 19.98 3.39
CA PRO A 49 10.08 20.56 4.55
C PRO A 49 9.52 19.50 5.50
N ALA A 50 9.65 19.74 6.81
CA ALA A 50 9.13 18.82 7.83
C ALA A 50 7.61 18.62 7.71
N ALA A 51 6.88 19.62 7.25
CA ALA A 51 5.43 19.54 7.05
C ALA A 51 5.03 18.51 5.98
N CYS A 52 5.96 18.10 5.10
CA CYS A 52 5.73 17.07 4.10
C CYS A 52 5.92 15.66 4.66
N VAL A 53 6.61 15.51 5.78
CA VAL A 53 7.00 14.22 6.36
C VAL A 53 5.97 13.81 7.41
N ASN A 54 4.80 13.41 6.93
CA ASN A 54 3.67 13.04 7.77
C ASN A 54 2.98 11.79 7.23
N THR A 55 2.17 11.17 8.07
CA THR A 55 1.36 10.00 7.73
C THR A 55 0.19 10.38 6.83
N GLY A 56 -0.38 9.40 6.13
CA GLY A 56 -1.50 9.61 5.25
C GLY A 56 -2.06 8.34 4.66
N TRP A 57 -2.91 8.52 3.67
CA TRP A 57 -3.47 7.48 2.82
C TRP A 57 -3.15 7.83 1.36
N PRO A 58 -3.09 6.83 0.46
CA PRO A 58 -2.84 7.11 -0.97
C PRO A 58 -3.91 8.05 -1.54
N GLU A 59 -3.48 8.95 -2.41
CA GLU A 59 -4.34 9.97 -3.00
C GLU A 59 -4.83 9.55 -4.40
N PHE A 60 -5.31 8.31 -4.54
CA PHE A 60 -5.73 7.74 -5.82
C PHE A 60 -6.72 8.60 -6.58
N ASP A 61 -7.71 9.15 -5.89
CA ASP A 61 -8.77 9.98 -6.48
C ASP A 61 -8.22 11.26 -7.11
N LYS A 62 -7.13 11.78 -6.59
CA LYS A 62 -6.50 13.01 -7.12
C LYS A 62 -5.74 12.77 -8.41
N TYR A 63 -5.57 11.52 -8.80
CA TYR A 63 -4.91 11.14 -10.06
C TYR A 63 -5.87 10.44 -11.02
N GLY A 64 -7.18 10.59 -10.79
CA GLY A 64 -8.22 10.07 -11.67
C GLY A 64 -8.58 8.62 -11.47
N PHE A 65 -8.16 8.01 -10.37
CA PHE A 65 -8.50 6.63 -10.04
C PHE A 65 -9.75 6.57 -9.16
N THR A 66 -10.57 5.54 -9.39
CA THR A 66 -11.60 5.10 -8.45
C THR A 66 -11.10 3.89 -7.71
N PHE A 67 -11.65 3.61 -6.55
CA PHE A 67 -11.26 2.47 -5.73
C PHE A 67 -12.36 2.12 -4.73
N ASN A 68 -12.30 0.91 -4.19
CA ASN A 68 -13.08 0.51 -3.04
C ASN A 68 -12.17 0.46 -1.81
N ARG A 69 -12.74 0.65 -0.64
CA ARG A 69 -12.00 0.68 0.61
C ARG A 69 -12.74 -0.11 1.68
N THR A 70 -12.05 -1.02 2.36
CA THR A 70 -12.59 -1.68 3.54
C THR A 70 -12.39 -0.78 4.77
N HIS A 71 -13.06 -1.11 5.87
CA HIS A 71 -12.94 -0.40 7.14
C HIS A 71 -12.65 -1.42 8.25
N ASP A 72 -11.40 -1.43 8.73
CA ASP A 72 -10.93 -2.31 9.80
C ASP A 72 -11.18 -3.80 9.50
N THR A 73 -11.10 -4.18 8.23
CA THR A 73 -11.29 -5.56 7.81
C THR A 73 -10.47 -5.87 6.56
N ALA A 74 -10.09 -7.13 6.42
CA ALA A 74 -9.35 -7.62 5.27
C ALA A 74 -10.29 -8.12 4.19
N LEU A 75 -9.84 -8.05 2.92
CA LEU A 75 -10.48 -8.80 1.86
C LEU A 75 -10.51 -10.27 2.24
N THR A 76 -11.59 -10.97 1.89
CA THR A 76 -11.66 -12.42 2.01
C THR A 76 -10.63 -13.06 1.07
N TRP A 77 -10.32 -14.33 1.30
CA TRP A 77 -9.40 -15.05 0.42
C TRP A 77 -9.89 -15.05 -1.03
N ASP A 78 -11.18 -15.26 -1.26
CA ASP A 78 -11.76 -15.23 -2.58
C ASP A 78 -11.68 -13.84 -3.24
N GLN A 79 -11.93 -12.79 -2.48
CA GLN A 79 -11.79 -11.41 -2.98
C GLN A 79 -10.33 -11.08 -3.33
N LEU A 80 -9.37 -11.53 -2.53
CA LEU A 80 -7.95 -11.34 -2.81
C LEU A 80 -7.57 -12.02 -4.12
N LYS A 81 -7.97 -13.29 -4.29
CA LYS A 81 -7.70 -14.03 -5.52
C LYS A 81 -8.35 -13.37 -6.74
N GLU A 82 -9.55 -12.82 -6.56
CA GLU A 82 -10.24 -12.12 -7.65
C GLU A 82 -9.44 -10.91 -8.13
N GLN A 83 -8.87 -10.12 -7.22
CA GLN A 83 -8.03 -8.99 -7.59
C GLN A 83 -6.85 -9.42 -8.46
N ILE A 84 -6.20 -10.52 -8.10
CA ILE A 84 -5.00 -10.99 -8.79
C ILE A 84 -5.34 -11.73 -10.08
N ASP A 85 -6.25 -12.71 -10.03
CA ASP A 85 -6.53 -13.60 -11.15
C ASP A 85 -7.52 -13.02 -12.17
N CYS A 86 -8.57 -12.34 -11.70
CA CYS A 86 -9.62 -11.86 -12.60
C CYS A 86 -9.38 -10.43 -13.05
N LYS A 87 -8.96 -9.57 -12.12
CA LYS A 87 -8.74 -8.15 -12.41
C LYS A 87 -7.31 -7.81 -12.76
N HIS A 88 -6.38 -8.74 -12.52
CA HIS A 88 -4.96 -8.59 -12.83
C HIS A 88 -4.35 -7.32 -12.24
N LYS A 89 -4.67 -7.05 -10.98
CA LYS A 89 -4.27 -5.83 -10.28
C LYS A 89 -3.68 -6.10 -8.92
N PRO A 90 -2.66 -5.33 -8.51
CA PRO A 90 -2.27 -5.25 -7.11
C PRO A 90 -3.33 -4.46 -6.34
N PHE A 91 -3.28 -4.53 -5.03
CA PHE A 91 -4.08 -3.66 -4.17
C PHE A 91 -3.29 -3.29 -2.92
N ALA A 92 -3.59 -2.12 -2.36
CA ALA A 92 -2.93 -1.65 -1.15
C ALA A 92 -3.67 -2.16 0.08
N PHE A 93 -2.91 -2.57 1.08
CA PHE A 93 -3.46 -3.01 2.36
C PHE A 93 -2.71 -2.35 3.51
N SER A 94 -3.32 -2.32 4.68
CA SER A 94 -2.69 -1.72 5.85
C SER A 94 -2.95 -2.52 7.11
N TRP A 95 -1.97 -2.45 8.02
CA TRP A 95 -2.07 -2.97 9.37
C TRP A 95 -2.17 -1.82 10.35
N HIS A 96 -2.93 -2.04 11.40
CA HIS A 96 -3.03 -1.15 12.55
C HIS A 96 -2.22 -1.75 13.70
N TRP A 97 -1.21 -1.03 14.15
CA TRP A 97 -0.36 -1.50 15.24
C TRP A 97 -1.09 -1.40 16.58
N SER A 98 -0.88 -2.37 17.46
CA SER A 98 -1.48 -2.38 18.80
C SER A 98 -1.09 -1.16 19.63
N GLY A 99 0.09 -0.61 19.41
CA GLY A 99 0.60 0.60 20.07
C GLY A 99 0.15 1.92 19.45
N GLY A 100 -0.66 1.87 18.37
CA GLY A 100 -1.08 3.04 17.61
C GLY A 100 -0.28 3.22 16.33
N GLY A 101 -0.88 3.97 15.36
CA GLY A 101 -0.31 4.10 14.03
C GLY A 101 -0.51 2.83 13.20
N GLY A 102 0.09 2.81 12.04
CA GLY A 102 -0.06 1.67 11.13
C GLY A 102 1.01 1.64 10.06
N HIS A 103 0.84 0.71 9.12
CA HIS A 103 1.76 0.53 8.00
C HIS A 103 0.99 0.08 6.77
N MET A 104 1.28 0.68 5.62
CA MET A 104 0.66 0.32 4.35
C MET A 104 1.66 -0.38 3.45
N MET A 105 1.18 -1.39 2.74
CA MET A 105 1.94 -2.25 1.83
C MET A 105 1.06 -2.62 0.64
N VAL A 106 1.59 -3.37 -0.32
CA VAL A 106 0.86 -3.72 -1.55
C VAL A 106 0.89 -5.22 -1.77
N VAL A 107 -0.28 -5.84 -1.89
CA VAL A 107 -0.41 -7.24 -2.30
C VAL A 107 -0.17 -7.33 -3.81
N LYS A 108 0.71 -8.24 -4.22
CA LYS A 108 1.05 -8.47 -5.63
C LYS A 108 0.69 -9.86 -6.13
N GLY A 109 0.41 -10.79 -5.24
CA GLY A 109 0.14 -12.16 -5.63
C GLY A 109 -0.21 -13.07 -4.48
N TYR A 110 -0.45 -14.33 -4.79
CA TYR A 110 -0.75 -15.34 -3.79
C TYR A 110 -0.27 -16.71 -4.26
N ALA A 111 -0.23 -17.67 -3.34
CA ALA A 111 -0.06 -19.08 -3.67
C ALA A 111 -0.98 -19.94 -2.81
N GLU A 112 -1.51 -20.99 -3.41
CA GLU A 112 -2.25 -22.03 -2.70
C GLU A 112 -1.39 -23.30 -2.75
N VAL A 113 -0.85 -23.70 -1.61
CA VAL A 113 -0.21 -25.01 -1.44
C VAL A 113 -1.13 -25.85 -0.58
N PRO A 114 -1.22 -27.18 -0.77
CA PRO A 114 -2.12 -27.98 0.03
C PRO A 114 -1.99 -27.70 1.52
N GLY A 115 -3.10 -27.23 2.13
CA GLY A 115 -3.19 -26.89 3.55
C GLY A 115 -2.77 -25.48 3.93
N THR A 116 -2.28 -24.63 3.01
CA THR A 116 -1.82 -23.30 3.36
C THR A 116 -2.04 -22.31 2.20
N ASN A 117 -2.63 -21.17 2.52
CA ASN A 117 -2.78 -20.03 1.62
C ASN A 117 -1.73 -18.97 1.95
N TRP A 118 -0.99 -18.50 0.95
CA TRP A 118 0.09 -17.54 1.09
C TRP A 118 -0.22 -16.25 0.36
N VAL A 119 0.12 -15.12 0.98
CA VAL A 119 0.01 -13.78 0.37
C VAL A 119 1.40 -13.24 0.13
N TYR A 120 1.67 -12.84 -1.12
CA TYR A 120 2.91 -12.17 -1.52
C TYR A 120 2.67 -10.68 -1.60
N TYR A 121 3.51 -9.91 -0.94
CA TYR A 121 3.33 -8.46 -0.89
C TYR A 121 4.67 -7.73 -0.92
N GLU A 122 4.58 -6.45 -1.30
CA GLU A 122 5.71 -5.54 -1.32
C GLU A 122 5.63 -4.64 -0.09
N ASN A 123 6.70 -4.64 0.69
CA ASN A 123 6.83 -3.79 1.88
C ASN A 123 7.69 -2.58 1.52
N PRO A 124 7.20 -1.33 1.67
CA PRO A 124 8.01 -0.14 1.43
C PRO A 124 9.20 0.03 2.37
N LEU A 125 9.23 -0.67 3.50
CA LEU A 125 10.38 -0.68 4.41
C LEU A 125 11.37 -1.78 4.04
N PRO A 126 12.66 -1.60 4.26
CA PRO A 126 13.30 -0.43 4.87
C PRO A 126 13.28 0.79 3.93
N VAL A 127 13.41 1.97 4.53
CA VAL A 127 13.43 3.24 3.79
C VAL A 127 14.46 3.20 2.66
N GLY A 128 14.03 3.63 1.48
CA GLY A 128 14.88 3.70 0.29
C GLY A 128 15.02 2.40 -0.50
N ALA A 129 14.69 1.26 0.08
CA ALA A 129 14.88 -0.05 -0.58
C ALA A 129 13.60 -0.86 -0.71
N GLY A 130 12.80 -0.96 0.36
CA GLY A 130 11.68 -1.88 0.41
C GLY A 130 12.11 -3.35 0.45
N ALA A 131 11.15 -4.24 0.56
CA ALA A 131 11.38 -5.68 0.62
C ALA A 131 10.21 -6.46 0.00
N HIS A 132 10.54 -7.59 -0.64
CA HIS A 132 9.56 -8.59 -1.03
C HIS A 132 9.29 -9.48 0.17
N GLU A 133 8.03 -9.63 0.55
CA GLU A 133 7.67 -10.43 1.72
C GLU A 133 6.49 -11.35 1.43
N LEU A 134 6.30 -12.32 2.30
CA LEU A 134 5.16 -13.22 2.24
C LEU A 134 4.72 -13.61 3.66
N LYS A 135 3.43 -13.87 3.81
CA LYS A 135 2.83 -14.41 5.03
C LYS A 135 1.69 -15.34 4.65
N THR A 136 1.32 -16.23 5.56
CA THR A 136 0.07 -16.96 5.37
C THR A 136 -1.09 -15.98 5.36
N TYR A 137 -2.20 -16.33 4.70
CA TYR A 137 -3.37 -15.46 4.69
C TYR A 137 -3.83 -15.11 6.11
N THR A 138 -3.82 -16.07 7.02
CA THR A 138 -4.21 -15.83 8.42
C THR A 138 -3.31 -14.77 9.08
N GLN A 139 -2.00 -14.86 8.88
CA GLN A 139 -1.03 -13.90 9.40
C GLN A 139 -1.11 -12.54 8.69
N TRP A 140 -1.49 -12.55 7.41
CA TRP A 140 -1.72 -11.31 6.65
C TRP A 140 -2.95 -10.57 7.19
N VAL A 141 -4.00 -11.28 7.58
CA VAL A 141 -5.20 -10.68 8.17
C VAL A 141 -4.87 -10.05 9.52
N SER A 142 -4.22 -10.78 10.40
CA SER A 142 -3.82 -10.25 11.72
C SER A 142 -2.71 -11.11 12.32
N GLY A 143 -1.95 -10.52 13.25
CA GLY A 143 -0.87 -11.21 13.92
C GLY A 143 -0.57 -10.59 15.27
N SER A 144 0.57 -11.01 15.86
CA SER A 144 1.02 -10.44 17.12
C SER A 144 1.44 -8.99 16.91
N GLY A 145 0.74 -8.09 17.61
CA GLY A 145 1.04 -6.65 17.58
C GLY A 145 0.35 -5.87 16.47
N TYR A 146 -0.48 -6.48 15.64
CA TYR A 146 -1.23 -5.77 14.60
C TYR A 146 -2.55 -6.46 14.29
N THR A 147 -3.50 -5.64 13.83
CA THR A 147 -4.77 -6.08 13.23
C THR A 147 -4.85 -5.52 11.82
N HIS A 148 -5.77 -6.06 11.02
CA HIS A 148 -6.00 -5.50 9.69
C HIS A 148 -6.67 -4.14 9.80
N TRP A 149 -6.19 -3.19 9.00
CA TRP A 149 -6.81 -1.88 8.92
C TRP A 149 -7.65 -1.82 7.64
N ASP A 150 -7.31 -0.93 6.71
CA ASP A 150 -8.09 -0.73 5.49
C ASP A 150 -7.36 -1.29 4.27
N ASP A 151 -8.10 -1.97 3.39
CA ASP A 151 -7.63 -2.36 2.07
C ASP A 151 -8.20 -1.39 1.02
N PHE A 152 -7.35 -0.96 0.10
CA PHE A 152 -7.74 -0.15 -1.05
C PHE A 152 -7.61 -1.05 -2.27
N TYR A 153 -8.72 -1.42 -2.85
CA TYR A 153 -8.76 -2.44 -3.90
C TYR A 153 -9.67 -2.01 -5.05
N ASP A 154 -9.65 -2.78 -6.12
CA ASP A 154 -10.38 -2.46 -7.35
C ASP A 154 -10.03 -1.07 -7.88
N ILE A 155 -8.73 -0.76 -7.81
CA ILE A 155 -8.19 0.53 -8.19
C ILE A 155 -8.25 0.63 -9.72
N THR A 156 -9.00 1.58 -10.24
CA THR A 156 -9.31 1.68 -11.67
C THR A 156 -9.25 3.14 -12.12
N LYS A 157 -8.57 3.40 -13.23
CA LYS A 157 -8.52 4.72 -13.81
C LYS A 157 -9.65 4.95 -14.81
#